data_dafc5bbad93d29bfb35ff5dd22bba267
#
_entry.id   dafc5bbad93d29bfb35ff5dd22bba267
#
_cell.length_a   1.000
_cell.length_b   1.000
_cell.length_c   1.000
_cell.angle_alpha   90.00
_cell.angle_beta   90.00
_cell.angle_gamma   90.00
#
_symmetry.space_group_name_H-M   'P 1'
#
loop_
_entity.id
_entity.type
_entity.pdbx_description
1 polymer ?
#
loop_
_entity_poly.entity_id
_entity_poly.type
_entity_poly.pdbx_seq_one_letter_code
_entity_poly.pdbx_strand_id
1 'polypeptide(L)'
;MLDKKSQTGKSKLPYLANFNVQWFQFKLDNLNMMDFNEKEQIEFSLEDDDLLVCEGGEIGRCAIWHNEITPCYFQKALHRVRCNKSIIIPIYLAWWFKFNCDNNGFSEIEGAKATIAHLPGAKLKKLPISVPPLTLQNQFADFVKQIDKSKSILQQELDKAQMLFDSLMQEYFG
;
A
#
# COMPACT_ATOMS: atom_id res chain seq x y z
N MET A 1 4.78 1.06 -19.86
CA MET A 1 5.74 0.07 -19.37
C MET A 1 6.36 -0.61 -20.57
N LEU A 2 7.65 -0.52 -20.72
CA LEU A 2 8.36 -1.05 -21.87
C LEU A 2 8.14 -2.56 -22.03
N ASP A 3 7.86 -3.00 -23.23
CA ASP A 3 7.81 -4.41 -23.58
C ASP A 3 9.18 -5.06 -23.25
N LYS A 4 9.20 -6.32 -22.86
CA LYS A 4 10.44 -7.07 -22.55
C LYS A 4 11.49 -6.94 -23.67
N LYS A 5 11.07 -6.82 -24.91
CA LYS A 5 11.93 -6.61 -26.09
C LYS A 5 12.63 -5.25 -26.11
N SER A 6 12.09 -4.26 -25.42
CA SER A 6 12.61 -2.89 -25.37
C SER A 6 13.54 -2.65 -24.16
N GLN A 7 13.70 -3.62 -23.29
CA GLN A 7 14.58 -3.54 -22.12
C GLN A 7 16.03 -3.70 -22.56
N THR A 8 16.84 -2.66 -22.33
CA THR A 8 18.28 -2.66 -22.65
C THR A 8 19.14 -3.08 -21.47
N GLY A 9 18.61 -2.97 -20.25
CA GLY A 9 19.34 -3.23 -19.00
C GLY A 9 20.34 -2.14 -18.61
N LYS A 10 20.42 -1.03 -19.37
CA LYS A 10 21.42 0.01 -19.18
C LYS A 10 21.03 1.07 -18.14
N SER A 11 19.75 1.27 -17.90
CA SER A 11 19.20 2.31 -17.00
C SER A 11 18.09 1.74 -16.13
N LYS A 12 18.42 0.66 -15.40
CA LYS A 12 17.45 0.00 -14.53
C LYS A 12 17.12 0.86 -13.32
N LEU A 13 15.83 1.10 -13.13
CA LEU A 13 15.27 1.86 -12.00
C LEU A 13 14.36 0.95 -11.17
N PRO A 14 14.29 1.16 -9.84
CA PRO A 14 13.48 0.33 -8.95
C PRO A 14 11.99 0.61 -9.17
N TYR A 15 11.18 -0.45 -9.10
CA TYR A 15 9.73 -0.30 -9.17
C TYR A 15 8.99 -1.26 -8.24
N LEU A 16 7.84 -0.79 -7.78
CA LEU A 16 6.90 -1.55 -6.98
C LEU A 16 6.01 -2.41 -7.87
N ALA A 17 5.92 -3.67 -7.53
CA ALA A 17 4.98 -4.63 -8.08
C ALA A 17 3.86 -4.92 -7.06
N ASN A 18 2.84 -5.65 -7.47
CA ASN A 18 1.70 -5.97 -6.64
C ASN A 18 2.08 -6.65 -5.29
N PHE A 19 3.10 -7.52 -5.30
CA PHE A 19 3.56 -8.21 -4.09
C PHE A 19 4.28 -7.28 -3.09
N ASN A 20 4.80 -6.13 -3.55
CA ASN A 20 5.43 -5.14 -2.68
C ASN A 20 4.40 -4.35 -1.85
N VAL A 21 3.17 -4.18 -2.35
CA VAL A 21 2.12 -3.47 -1.63
C VAL A 21 1.45 -4.42 -0.66
N GLN A 22 1.48 -4.10 0.62
CA GLN A 22 0.73 -4.76 1.68
C GLN A 22 -0.29 -3.78 2.25
N TRP A 23 -1.17 -4.20 3.15
CA TRP A 23 -2.04 -3.26 3.84
C TRP A 23 -1.20 -2.29 4.67
N PHE A 24 -1.30 -0.99 4.33
CA PHE A 24 -0.68 0.15 4.99
C PHE A 24 0.85 0.18 5.00
N GLN A 25 1.53 -0.71 4.27
CA GLN A 25 3.00 -0.77 4.23
C GLN A 25 3.53 -1.35 2.93
N PHE A 26 4.80 -1.11 2.65
CA PHE A 26 5.51 -1.70 1.52
C PHE A 26 6.55 -2.71 1.97
N LYS A 27 6.70 -3.82 1.21
CA LYS A 27 7.85 -4.72 1.30
C LYS A 27 8.91 -4.25 0.32
N LEU A 28 9.99 -3.67 0.84
CA LEU A 28 11.03 -3.03 0.03
C LEU A 28 12.31 -3.86 -0.09
N ASP A 29 12.40 -5.00 0.60
CA ASP A 29 13.59 -5.85 0.65
C ASP A 29 14.02 -6.37 -0.72
N ASN A 30 13.05 -6.58 -1.63
CA ASN A 30 13.27 -7.11 -2.97
C ASN A 30 12.48 -6.30 -4.00
N LEU A 31 13.09 -5.23 -4.49
CA LEU A 31 12.52 -4.43 -5.57
C LEU A 31 12.94 -4.98 -6.93
N ASN A 32 11.98 -5.05 -7.81
CA ASN A 32 12.25 -5.32 -9.21
C ASN A 32 12.90 -4.09 -9.87
N MET A 33 13.75 -4.35 -10.87
CA MET A 33 14.45 -3.31 -11.61
C MET A 33 14.12 -3.43 -13.09
N MET A 34 13.82 -2.31 -13.76
CA MET A 34 13.63 -2.28 -15.21
C MET A 34 13.98 -0.93 -15.78
N ASP A 35 14.17 -0.89 -17.11
CA ASP A 35 14.35 0.37 -17.82
C ASP A 35 13.00 1.09 -17.97
N PHE A 36 13.02 2.41 -17.76
CA PHE A 36 11.90 3.32 -18.02
C PHE A 36 12.35 4.42 -18.98
N ASN A 37 11.60 4.64 -20.05
CA ASN A 37 11.81 5.81 -20.89
C ASN A 37 11.32 7.10 -20.19
N GLU A 38 11.67 8.27 -20.70
CA GLU A 38 11.35 9.56 -20.07
C GLU A 38 9.83 9.73 -19.82
N LYS A 39 8.99 9.31 -20.77
CA LYS A 39 7.53 9.40 -20.61
C LYS A 39 7.03 8.47 -19.50
N GLU A 40 7.59 7.28 -19.43
CA GLU A 40 7.24 6.31 -18.38
C GLU A 40 7.76 6.76 -17.00
N GLN A 41 8.90 7.41 -16.94
CA GLN A 41 9.40 8.00 -15.69
C GLN A 41 8.44 9.07 -15.15
N ILE A 42 7.83 9.88 -16.01
CA ILE A 42 6.81 10.84 -15.61
C ILE A 42 5.50 10.13 -15.21
N GLU A 43 5.06 9.15 -16.02
CA GLU A 43 3.79 8.46 -15.81
C GLU A 43 3.78 7.60 -14.54
N PHE A 44 4.89 6.89 -14.25
CA PHE A 44 4.98 5.91 -13.17
C PHE A 44 5.82 6.38 -11.97
N SER A 45 6.19 7.66 -11.91
CA SER A 45 6.84 8.25 -10.73
C SER A 45 5.91 8.23 -9.52
N LEU A 46 6.53 8.14 -8.34
CA LEU A 46 5.82 8.24 -7.06
C LEU A 46 6.20 9.55 -6.36
N GLU A 47 5.24 10.13 -5.68
CA GLU A 47 5.39 11.31 -4.82
C GLU A 47 4.83 10.99 -3.43
N ASP A 48 5.23 11.78 -2.46
CA ASP A 48 4.73 11.65 -1.09
C ASP A 48 3.20 11.73 -1.03
N ASP A 49 2.59 10.86 -0.22
CA ASP A 49 1.14 10.70 -0.10
C ASP A 49 0.42 10.08 -1.33
N ASP A 50 1.16 9.55 -2.32
CA ASP A 50 0.53 8.72 -3.33
C ASP A 50 0.00 7.42 -2.70
N LEU A 51 -1.27 7.11 -2.90
CA LEU A 51 -1.86 5.83 -2.50
C LEU A 51 -1.73 4.83 -3.66
N LEU A 52 -1.00 3.75 -3.43
CA LEU A 52 -0.93 2.63 -4.39
C LEU A 52 -1.97 1.58 -4.05
N VAL A 53 -2.83 1.26 -5.01
CA VAL A 53 -3.92 0.30 -4.87
C VAL A 53 -3.69 -0.89 -5.80
N CYS A 54 -3.77 -2.10 -5.28
CA CYS A 54 -3.66 -3.33 -6.06
C CYS A 54 -4.86 -3.54 -6.98
N GLU A 55 -4.59 -3.77 -8.26
CA GLU A 55 -5.60 -4.10 -9.25
C GLU A 55 -6.10 -5.54 -9.13
N GLY A 56 -5.26 -6.46 -8.70
CA GLY A 56 -5.56 -7.89 -8.60
C GLY A 56 -4.98 -8.57 -7.37
N GLY A 57 -5.34 -9.82 -7.17
CA GLY A 57 -5.08 -10.56 -5.94
C GLY A 57 -6.09 -10.17 -4.88
N GLU A 58 -5.67 -9.51 -3.82
CA GLU A 58 -6.56 -8.91 -2.84
C GLU A 58 -6.98 -7.53 -3.33
N ILE A 59 -8.21 -7.41 -3.85
CA ILE A 59 -8.73 -6.17 -4.43
C ILE A 59 -8.73 -5.04 -3.42
N GLY A 60 -8.20 -3.89 -3.83
CA GLY A 60 -8.20 -2.69 -2.99
C GLY A 60 -7.11 -2.67 -1.94
N ARG A 61 -6.28 -3.74 -1.81
CA ARG A 61 -5.10 -3.70 -0.93
C ARG A 61 -4.23 -2.53 -1.33
N CYS A 62 -3.89 -1.69 -0.34
CA CYS A 62 -3.22 -0.43 -0.63
C CYS A 62 -2.30 0.01 0.50
N ALA A 63 -1.35 0.89 0.13
CA ALA A 63 -0.45 1.58 1.05
C ALA A 63 -0.16 2.99 0.55
N ILE A 64 0.14 3.90 1.46
CA ILE A 64 0.51 5.28 1.18
C ILE A 64 2.04 5.35 1.06
N TRP A 65 2.52 5.93 -0.03
CA TRP A 65 3.94 6.13 -0.27
C TRP A 65 4.47 7.35 0.49
N HIS A 66 5.57 7.18 1.21
CA HIS A 66 6.22 8.24 1.99
C HIS A 66 7.67 8.49 1.57
N ASN A 67 7.95 8.35 0.26
CA ASN A 67 9.28 8.53 -0.31
C ASN A 67 10.36 7.64 0.31
N GLU A 68 10.00 6.41 0.71
CA GLU A 68 10.91 5.45 1.32
C GLU A 68 12.15 5.18 0.47
N ILE A 69 12.00 5.27 -0.85
CA ILE A 69 13.08 5.16 -1.84
C ILE A 69 12.84 6.17 -2.96
N THR A 70 13.87 6.93 -3.34
CA THR A 70 13.78 7.93 -4.40
C THR A 70 14.99 7.82 -5.36
N PRO A 71 14.79 7.68 -6.67
CA PRO A 71 13.50 7.55 -7.36
C PRO A 71 12.91 6.14 -7.21
N CYS A 72 11.58 6.03 -7.18
CA CYS A 72 10.88 4.76 -7.25
C CYS A 72 9.66 4.88 -8.19
N TYR A 73 9.33 3.78 -8.85
CA TYR A 73 8.27 3.71 -9.84
C TYR A 73 7.28 2.59 -9.47
N PHE A 74 6.21 2.44 -10.23
CA PHE A 74 5.25 1.36 -10.02
C PHE A 74 4.83 0.73 -11.36
N GLN A 75 4.45 -0.54 -11.33
CA GLN A 75 3.98 -1.24 -12.52
C GLN A 75 2.47 -1.07 -12.76
N LYS A 76 2.04 -1.32 -14.00
CA LYS A 76 0.63 -1.17 -14.45
C LYS A 76 -0.40 -2.01 -13.69
N ALA A 77 0.00 -3.05 -12.94
CA ALA A 77 -0.89 -3.84 -12.07
C ALA A 77 -1.19 -3.14 -10.74
N LEU A 78 -0.69 -1.91 -10.57
CA LEU A 78 -1.01 -1.02 -9.46
C LEU A 78 -1.67 0.25 -10.00
N HIS A 79 -2.61 0.78 -9.23
CA HIS A 79 -3.19 2.09 -9.48
C HIS A 79 -2.60 3.10 -8.51
N ARG A 80 -2.05 4.19 -9.04
CA ARG A 80 -1.68 5.35 -8.24
C ARG A 80 -2.88 6.28 -8.09
N VAL A 81 -3.31 6.52 -6.86
CA VAL A 81 -4.35 7.48 -6.50
C VAL A 81 -3.71 8.67 -5.79
N ARG A 82 -3.77 9.82 -6.41
CA ARG A 82 -3.29 11.07 -5.86
C ARG A 82 -4.49 11.86 -5.35
N CYS A 83 -4.62 11.98 -4.02
CA CYS A 83 -5.78 12.57 -3.38
C CYS A 83 -5.81 14.09 -3.54
N ASN A 84 -6.98 14.65 -3.82
CA ASN A 84 -7.21 16.06 -3.55
C ASN A 84 -7.46 16.25 -2.05
N LYS A 85 -6.43 16.65 -1.31
CA LYS A 85 -6.43 16.77 0.15
C LYS A 85 -7.44 17.79 0.70
N SER A 86 -8.02 18.65 -0.14
CA SER A 86 -9.14 19.53 0.25
C SER A 86 -10.48 18.78 0.30
N ILE A 87 -10.55 17.54 -0.18
CA ILE A 87 -11.75 16.71 -0.24
C ILE A 87 -11.56 15.42 0.57
N ILE A 88 -10.46 14.71 0.33
CA ILE A 88 -10.19 13.42 0.96
C ILE A 88 -8.71 13.26 1.27
N ILE A 89 -8.37 12.80 2.48
CA ILE A 89 -7.00 12.54 2.90
C ILE A 89 -6.62 11.07 2.63
N PRO A 90 -5.33 10.79 2.27
CA PRO A 90 -4.89 9.46 1.89
C PRO A 90 -5.16 8.38 2.94
N ILE A 91 -4.91 8.66 4.22
CA ILE A 91 -5.11 7.71 5.31
C ILE A 91 -6.59 7.30 5.45
N TYR A 92 -7.53 8.24 5.31
CA TYR A 92 -8.95 7.94 5.33
C TYR A 92 -9.33 7.03 4.15
N LEU A 93 -8.84 7.35 2.95
CA LEU A 93 -9.11 6.57 1.75
C LEU A 93 -8.53 5.15 1.85
N ALA A 94 -7.31 4.98 2.38
CA ALA A 94 -6.70 3.68 2.60
C ALA A 94 -7.54 2.80 3.54
N TRP A 95 -8.05 3.37 4.63
CA TRP A 95 -8.95 2.66 5.55
C TRP A 95 -10.33 2.41 4.96
N TRP A 96 -10.82 3.29 4.09
CA TRP A 96 -12.06 3.04 3.34
C TRP A 96 -11.92 1.80 2.44
N PHE A 97 -10.77 1.64 1.75
CA PHE A 97 -10.48 0.43 0.98
C PHE A 97 -10.43 -0.81 1.87
N LYS A 98 -9.72 -0.74 3.01
CA LYS A 98 -9.62 -1.86 3.95
C LYS A 98 -10.98 -2.28 4.48
N PHE A 99 -11.79 -1.32 4.93
CA PHE A 99 -13.14 -1.59 5.43
C PHE A 99 -14.02 -2.28 4.38
N ASN A 100 -14.00 -1.79 3.14
CA ASN A 100 -14.80 -2.39 2.08
C ASN A 100 -14.28 -3.79 1.69
N CYS A 101 -12.98 -4.03 1.70
CA CYS A 101 -12.39 -5.34 1.47
C CYS A 101 -12.87 -6.34 2.55
N ASP A 102 -12.78 -5.96 3.82
CA ASP A 102 -13.15 -6.82 4.95
C ASP A 102 -14.66 -7.13 5.01
N ASN A 103 -15.49 -6.23 4.48
CA ASN A 103 -16.95 -6.33 4.54
C ASN A 103 -17.59 -6.68 3.18
N ASN A 104 -16.83 -7.27 2.24
CA ASN A 104 -17.31 -7.65 0.91
C ASN A 104 -17.91 -6.50 0.09
N GLY A 105 -17.50 -5.25 0.37
CA GLY A 105 -18.00 -4.06 -0.35
C GLY A 105 -17.61 -4.02 -1.83
N PHE A 106 -16.73 -4.92 -2.27
CA PHE A 106 -16.31 -5.07 -3.67
C PHE A 106 -16.97 -6.26 -4.38
N SER A 107 -17.91 -6.96 -3.75
CA SER A 107 -18.55 -8.17 -4.28
C SER A 107 -19.23 -7.94 -5.65
N GLU A 108 -19.84 -6.78 -5.87
CA GLU A 108 -20.41 -6.42 -7.17
C GLU A 108 -19.36 -6.21 -8.27
N ILE A 109 -18.14 -5.84 -7.88
CA ILE A 109 -17.02 -5.62 -8.78
C ILE A 109 -16.38 -6.93 -9.18
N GLU A 110 -16.30 -7.88 -8.24
CA GLU A 110 -15.68 -9.19 -8.43
C GLU A 110 -16.40 -10.03 -9.47
N GLY A 111 -17.69 -9.82 -9.66
CA GLY A 111 -18.52 -10.59 -10.58
C GLY A 111 -18.66 -12.06 -10.13
N ALA A 112 -19.84 -12.60 -10.13
CA ALA A 112 -20.21 -13.92 -9.60
C ALA A 112 -19.48 -15.14 -10.21
N LYS A 113 -18.52 -14.97 -11.12
CA LYS A 113 -17.80 -16.04 -11.83
C LYS A 113 -16.29 -15.81 -12.04
N ALA A 114 -15.68 -14.75 -11.46
CA ALA A 114 -14.27 -14.51 -11.68
C ALA A 114 -13.41 -15.36 -10.73
N THR A 115 -12.63 -16.25 -11.29
CA THR A 115 -11.64 -17.08 -10.56
C THR A 115 -10.53 -16.24 -9.91
N ILE A 116 -10.39 -14.98 -10.31
CA ILE A 116 -9.42 -14.01 -9.77
C ILE A 116 -10.12 -12.65 -9.71
N ALA A 117 -10.20 -12.11 -8.53
CA ALA A 117 -10.71 -10.76 -8.29
C ALA A 117 -9.83 -9.70 -8.98
N HIS A 118 -10.45 -8.76 -9.70
CA HIS A 118 -9.73 -7.76 -10.50
C HIS A 118 -10.44 -6.41 -10.47
N LEU A 119 -9.73 -5.34 -10.13
CA LEU A 119 -10.21 -3.96 -10.07
C LEU A 119 -9.57 -3.10 -11.17
N PRO A 120 -10.07 -3.15 -12.42
CA PRO A 120 -9.55 -2.32 -13.50
C PRO A 120 -9.71 -0.83 -13.18
N GLY A 121 -8.80 0.02 -13.67
CA GLY A 121 -8.83 1.46 -13.44
C GLY A 121 -10.15 2.13 -13.79
N ALA A 122 -10.87 1.62 -14.79
CA ALA A 122 -12.20 2.12 -15.16
C ALA A 122 -13.27 1.85 -14.07
N LYS A 123 -13.17 0.74 -13.34
CA LYS A 123 -14.03 0.42 -12.20
C LYS A 123 -13.60 1.22 -10.97
N LEU A 124 -12.28 1.29 -10.69
CA LEU A 124 -11.74 2.10 -9.61
C LEU A 124 -12.24 3.55 -9.65
N LYS A 125 -12.22 4.18 -10.82
CA LYS A 125 -12.70 5.56 -11.04
C LYS A 125 -14.20 5.77 -10.78
N LYS A 126 -14.98 4.71 -10.72
CA LYS A 126 -16.45 4.74 -10.53
C LYS A 126 -16.86 4.31 -9.13
N LEU A 127 -15.92 4.00 -8.25
CA LEU A 127 -16.25 3.60 -6.88
C LEU A 127 -16.99 4.71 -6.15
N PRO A 128 -18.15 4.42 -5.57
CA PRO A 128 -18.89 5.37 -4.75
C PRO A 128 -18.24 5.52 -3.38
N ILE A 129 -17.30 6.45 -3.24
CA ILE A 129 -16.57 6.66 -1.98
C ILE A 129 -17.41 7.57 -1.08
N SER A 130 -17.68 7.12 0.15
CA SER A 130 -18.26 7.97 1.19
C SER A 130 -17.20 8.95 1.70
N VAL A 131 -17.46 10.26 1.54
CA VAL A 131 -16.50 11.32 1.92
C VAL A 131 -17.12 12.19 3.01
N PRO A 132 -16.82 11.93 4.30
CA PRO A 132 -17.25 12.79 5.38
C PRO A 132 -16.48 14.13 5.40
N PRO A 133 -16.93 15.13 6.17
CA PRO A 133 -16.19 16.38 6.32
C PRO A 133 -14.73 16.14 6.73
N LEU A 134 -13.81 16.96 6.23
CA LEU A 134 -12.36 16.85 6.52
C LEU A 134 -12.05 16.82 8.03
N THR A 135 -12.84 17.51 8.85
CA THR A 135 -12.68 17.46 10.31
C THR A 135 -12.81 16.04 10.85
N LEU A 136 -13.80 15.29 10.39
CA LEU A 136 -13.98 13.88 10.80
C LEU A 136 -12.90 12.98 10.23
N GLN A 137 -12.47 13.21 8.99
CA GLN A 137 -11.36 12.46 8.40
C GLN A 137 -10.07 12.66 9.18
N ASN A 138 -9.77 13.90 9.60
CA ASN A 138 -8.59 14.21 10.41
C ASN A 138 -8.67 13.60 11.82
N GLN A 139 -9.83 13.66 12.49
CA GLN A 139 -10.04 12.99 13.77
C GLN A 139 -9.80 11.48 13.65
N PHE A 140 -10.29 10.86 12.58
CA PHE A 140 -10.03 9.45 12.30
C PHE A 140 -8.54 9.18 12.07
N ALA A 141 -7.85 10.01 11.28
CA ALA A 141 -6.42 9.88 11.03
C ALA A 141 -5.58 9.99 12.32
N ASP A 142 -5.94 10.91 13.19
CA ASP A 142 -5.27 11.07 14.49
C ASP A 142 -5.52 9.87 15.41
N PHE A 143 -6.73 9.32 15.40
CA PHE A 143 -7.03 8.08 16.12
C PHE A 143 -6.21 6.91 15.61
N VAL A 144 -6.11 6.71 14.30
CA VAL A 144 -5.27 5.67 13.68
C VAL A 144 -3.81 5.82 14.12
N LYS A 145 -3.24 7.04 14.06
CA LYS A 145 -1.86 7.31 14.51
C LYS A 145 -1.64 6.94 15.98
N GLN A 146 -2.61 7.22 16.85
CA GLN A 146 -2.54 6.85 18.27
C GLN A 146 -2.54 5.33 18.45
N ILE A 147 -3.39 4.64 17.71
CA ILE A 147 -3.43 3.15 17.73
C ILE A 147 -2.10 2.57 17.26
N ASP A 148 -1.54 3.06 16.16
CA ASP A 148 -0.27 2.56 15.63
C ASP A 148 0.90 2.83 16.60
N LYS A 149 0.93 4.01 17.23
CA LYS A 149 1.88 4.31 18.30
C LYS A 149 1.73 3.34 19.48
N SER A 150 0.52 3.07 19.92
CA SER A 150 0.25 2.14 21.03
C SER A 150 0.68 0.71 20.67
N LYS A 151 0.38 0.24 19.45
CA LYS A 151 0.86 -1.07 18.94
C LYS A 151 2.37 -1.18 18.94
N SER A 152 3.06 -0.13 18.47
CA SER A 152 4.53 -0.10 18.46
C SER A 152 5.12 -0.19 19.88
N ILE A 153 4.55 0.52 20.85
CA ILE A 153 4.99 0.46 22.26
C ILE A 153 4.76 -0.95 22.81
N LEU A 154 3.57 -1.52 22.60
CA LEU A 154 3.25 -2.87 23.08
C LEU A 154 4.17 -3.93 22.47
N GLN A 155 4.50 -3.81 21.18
CA GLN A 155 5.44 -4.73 20.54
C GLN A 155 6.82 -4.64 21.16
N GLN A 156 7.34 -3.43 21.43
CA GLN A 156 8.62 -3.24 22.10
C GLN A 156 8.65 -3.85 23.50
N GLU A 157 7.56 -3.71 24.27
CA GLU A 157 7.49 -4.32 25.61
C GLU A 157 7.39 -5.84 25.53
N LEU A 158 6.69 -6.39 24.53
CA LEU A 158 6.66 -7.82 24.28
C LEU A 158 8.04 -8.38 23.93
N ASP A 159 8.77 -7.69 23.04
CA ASP A 159 10.13 -8.08 22.63
C ASP A 159 11.09 -8.07 23.85
N LYS A 160 11.01 -7.05 24.73
CA LYS A 160 11.78 -7.01 25.98
C LYS A 160 11.43 -8.16 26.93
N ALA A 161 10.14 -8.45 27.09
CA ALA A 161 9.68 -9.56 27.92
C ALA A 161 10.20 -10.91 27.39
N GLN A 162 10.17 -11.09 26.05
CA GLN A 162 10.73 -12.29 25.42
C GLN A 162 12.23 -12.42 25.65
N MET A 163 12.99 -11.34 25.48
CA MET A 163 14.44 -11.35 25.74
C MET A 163 14.76 -11.70 27.19
N LEU A 164 13.99 -11.16 28.14
CA LEU A 164 14.17 -11.52 29.57
C LEU A 164 13.86 -12.98 29.82
N PHE A 165 12.76 -13.50 29.27
CA PHE A 165 12.39 -14.91 29.37
C PHE A 165 13.51 -15.82 28.83
N ASP A 166 14.01 -15.52 27.63
CA ASP A 166 15.08 -16.32 27.00
C ASP A 166 16.36 -16.30 27.83
N SER A 167 16.73 -15.16 28.43
CA SER A 167 17.84 -15.02 29.33
C SER A 167 17.69 -15.88 30.58
N LEU A 168 16.51 -15.86 31.20
CA LEU A 168 16.25 -16.71 32.39
C LEU A 168 16.23 -18.20 32.03
N MET A 169 15.67 -18.56 30.86
CA MET A 169 15.72 -19.95 30.40
C MET A 169 17.17 -20.43 30.23
N GLN A 170 18.02 -19.58 29.70
CA GLN A 170 19.46 -19.92 29.56
C GLN A 170 20.18 -20.01 30.91
N GLU A 171 19.84 -19.16 31.87
CA GLU A 171 20.41 -19.19 33.21
C GLU A 171 20.03 -20.46 34.00
N TYR A 172 18.75 -20.90 33.88
CA TYR A 172 18.24 -22.00 34.70
C TYR A 172 18.35 -23.39 34.04
N PHE A 173 18.45 -23.45 32.71
CA PHE A 173 18.39 -24.71 31.95
C PHE A 173 19.52 -24.87 30.90
N GLY A 174 20.40 -23.89 30.73
CA GLY A 174 21.49 -23.88 29.76
C GLY A 174 22.86 -24.25 30.32
#